data_290cef37a610939eb4ecaf3d09f238a6
#
_entry.id   290cef37a610939eb4ecaf3d09f238a6
#
_cell.length_a   1.000
_cell.length_b   1.000
_cell.length_c   1.000
_cell.angle_alpha   90.00
_cell.angle_beta   90.00
_cell.angle_gamma   90.00
#
_symmetry.space_group_name_H-M   'P 1'
#
loop_
_entity.id
_entity.type
_entity.pdbx_description
1 polymer ?
#
loop_
_entity_poly.entity_id
_entity_poly.type
_entity_poly.pdbx_seq_one_letter_code
_entity_poly.pdbx_strand_id
1 'polypeptide(L)'
;PAPEVIEAMRPYLSGNFASAAAAHYSGKQVRKAIERAREQIAAAISASDVEEIIFTGSGTEANNLAIKGILTARKPFGNHVLSTPLDHPSVWFSIQSMISQGFEHGVWEVDAVGRLPGIECLGENLRQDTILASVPVSTPELGIVQPIHAISEWLEREGVALMLDATTAGGWTPLDVATLKPSLMSLSPHRFHGPKGVGILYKRRGVSLVPLMHGGNQEFGLRAGTENVASIVGAGKAFELMSGILDERIENACKLQSFLLREIKSKIPSTGIIGPAPGKDRLSNQLNIVFEGVEGEALMLMTNVRGLDCHTGISCVNRHMESNRIPKATGLPDDLFRSSLLLSWHEEHTKADLYGAVEIIAACVGKLREMSPLWNNLQCGRMPSRLSLLPEIVQSSQRLLS
;
A
#
# COMPACT_ATOMS: atom_id res chain seq x y z
N PRO A 1 8.81 -14.38 4.69
CA PRO A 1 10.04 -13.99 3.99
C PRO A 1 10.50 -15.08 3.02
N ALA A 2 11.20 -14.67 1.93
CA ALA A 2 11.84 -15.61 1.02
C ALA A 2 12.90 -16.44 1.75
N PRO A 3 13.23 -17.68 1.27
CA PRO A 3 14.26 -18.50 1.88
C PRO A 3 15.61 -17.78 2.00
N GLU A 4 16.05 -17.06 0.98
CA GLU A 4 17.31 -16.29 0.96
C GLU A 4 17.30 -15.15 1.98
N VAL A 5 16.13 -14.55 2.23
CA VAL A 5 15.95 -13.53 3.26
C VAL A 5 16.11 -14.15 4.65
N ILE A 6 15.52 -15.32 4.89
CA ILE A 6 15.65 -16.05 6.15
C ILE A 6 17.12 -16.43 6.41
N GLU A 7 17.82 -16.94 5.40
CA GLU A 7 19.24 -17.29 5.52
C GLU A 7 20.11 -16.06 5.82
N ALA A 8 19.83 -14.91 5.19
CA ALA A 8 20.53 -13.66 5.48
C ALA A 8 20.30 -13.17 6.93
N MET A 9 19.11 -13.40 7.49
CA MET A 9 18.74 -13.02 8.87
C MET A 9 19.38 -13.93 9.92
N ARG A 10 19.54 -15.23 9.62
CA ARG A 10 19.91 -16.29 10.56
C ARG A 10 21.15 -15.96 11.43
N PRO A 11 22.28 -15.43 10.90
CA PRO A 11 23.44 -15.10 11.71
C PRO A 11 23.17 -14.08 12.83
N TYR A 12 22.22 -13.18 12.63
CA TYR A 12 21.91 -12.09 13.54
C TYR A 12 20.81 -12.42 14.56
N LEU A 13 20.24 -13.61 14.50
CA LEU A 13 19.28 -14.10 15.48
C LEU A 13 19.98 -14.71 16.70
N SER A 14 21.22 -15.20 16.57
CA SER A 14 21.93 -15.87 17.66
C SER A 14 23.44 -15.58 17.69
N GLY A 15 24.15 -15.80 16.60
CA GLY A 15 25.62 -15.72 16.57
C GLY A 15 26.15 -14.29 16.65
N ASN A 16 25.65 -13.39 15.82
CA ASN A 16 26.09 -12.00 15.71
C ASN A 16 25.12 -11.06 16.46
N PHE A 17 24.99 -11.23 17.76
CA PHE A 17 24.02 -10.51 18.61
C PHE A 17 24.55 -9.20 19.22
N ALA A 18 25.78 -8.79 18.91
CA ALA A 18 26.40 -7.59 19.48
C ALA A 18 25.63 -6.31 19.10
N SER A 19 25.63 -5.32 19.98
CA SER A 19 25.14 -3.99 19.67
C SER A 19 25.97 -3.34 18.56
N ALA A 20 25.33 -2.74 17.56
CA ALA A 20 25.99 -1.98 16.50
C ALA A 20 26.73 -0.72 17.05
N ALA A 21 26.32 -0.22 18.22
CA ALA A 21 26.98 0.90 18.89
C ALA A 21 28.30 0.53 19.55
N ALA A 22 28.59 -0.79 19.76
CA ALA A 22 29.79 -1.25 20.43
C ALA A 22 31.05 -1.05 19.56
N ALA A 23 32.15 -0.59 20.18
CA ALA A 23 33.40 -0.31 19.49
C ALA A 23 34.24 -1.56 19.20
N HIS A 24 33.96 -2.70 19.86
CA HIS A 24 34.69 -3.96 19.66
C HIS A 24 34.36 -4.64 18.31
N TYR A 25 35.14 -5.64 17.95
CA TYR A 25 35.07 -6.31 16.65
C TYR A 25 33.64 -6.77 16.27
N SER A 26 32.96 -7.49 17.16
CA SER A 26 31.59 -8.01 16.89
C SER A 26 30.59 -6.89 16.65
N GLY A 27 30.66 -5.77 17.40
CA GLY A 27 29.78 -4.60 17.15
C GLY A 27 30.04 -3.96 15.79
N LYS A 28 31.32 -3.86 15.38
CA LYS A 28 31.69 -3.36 14.04
C LYS A 28 31.14 -4.26 12.91
N GLN A 29 31.12 -5.59 13.11
CA GLN A 29 30.54 -6.52 12.11
C GLN A 29 29.03 -6.32 11.97
N VAL A 30 28.32 -6.16 13.08
CA VAL A 30 26.89 -5.90 13.08
C VAL A 30 26.58 -4.55 12.41
N ARG A 31 27.36 -3.50 12.73
CA ARG A 31 27.22 -2.17 12.07
C ARG A 31 27.39 -2.27 10.56
N LYS A 32 28.42 -2.99 10.08
CA LYS A 32 28.64 -3.22 8.64
C LYS A 32 27.45 -3.91 7.97
N ALA A 33 26.78 -4.82 8.68
CA ALA A 33 25.61 -5.50 8.14
C ALA A 33 24.41 -4.56 7.99
N ILE A 34 24.20 -3.64 8.97
CA ILE A 34 23.17 -2.62 8.87
C ILE A 34 23.46 -1.67 7.71
N GLU A 35 24.71 -1.20 7.58
CA GLU A 35 25.08 -0.28 6.49
C GLU A 35 24.96 -0.95 5.13
N ARG A 36 25.33 -2.21 4.99
CA ARG A 36 25.11 -2.97 3.75
C ARG A 36 23.62 -3.08 3.40
N ALA A 37 22.75 -3.35 4.37
CA ALA A 37 21.31 -3.37 4.13
C ALA A 37 20.80 -2.00 3.68
N ARG A 38 21.34 -0.92 4.25
CA ARG A 38 21.03 0.46 3.88
C ARG A 38 21.45 0.75 2.43
N GLU A 39 22.66 0.33 2.03
CA GLU A 39 23.16 0.44 0.66
C GLU A 39 22.28 -0.33 -0.35
N GLN A 40 21.87 -1.55 -0.02
CA GLN A 40 20.98 -2.35 -0.85
C GLN A 40 19.63 -1.66 -1.09
N ILE A 41 19.04 -1.07 -0.04
CA ILE A 41 17.77 -0.35 -0.13
C ILE A 41 17.96 0.95 -0.93
N ALA A 42 18.99 1.74 -0.65
CA ALA A 42 19.30 2.98 -1.35
C ALA A 42 19.45 2.73 -2.86
N ALA A 43 20.21 1.69 -3.23
CA ALA A 43 20.39 1.31 -4.64
C ALA A 43 19.07 0.89 -5.30
N ALA A 44 18.23 0.11 -4.59
CA ALA A 44 16.97 -0.39 -5.14
C ALA A 44 15.93 0.70 -5.43
N ILE A 45 16.00 1.85 -4.75
CA ILE A 45 15.09 2.99 -4.96
C ILE A 45 15.78 4.20 -5.59
N SER A 46 17.02 4.07 -6.04
CA SER A 46 17.83 5.16 -6.63
C SER A 46 18.02 6.37 -5.69
N ALA A 47 18.17 6.11 -4.38
CA ALA A 47 18.49 7.16 -3.42
C ALA A 47 19.92 7.69 -3.66
N SER A 48 20.11 8.99 -3.49
CA SER A 48 21.38 9.66 -3.76
C SER A 48 22.44 9.44 -2.68
N ASP A 49 21.98 9.15 -1.47
CA ASP A 49 22.82 8.95 -0.28
C ASP A 49 22.20 7.86 0.61
N VAL A 50 23.05 7.02 1.20
CA VAL A 50 22.62 5.99 2.14
C VAL A 50 22.00 6.57 3.40
N GLU A 51 22.41 7.78 3.81
CA GLU A 51 21.82 8.49 4.95
C GLU A 51 20.36 8.95 4.72
N GLU A 52 19.85 8.83 3.49
CA GLU A 52 18.44 9.07 3.18
C GLU A 52 17.53 7.90 3.62
N ILE A 53 18.12 6.76 4.01
CA ILE A 53 17.38 5.56 4.43
C ILE A 53 17.37 5.50 5.96
N ILE A 54 16.19 5.53 6.57
CA ILE A 54 15.97 5.45 8.02
C ILE A 54 15.20 4.16 8.32
N PHE A 55 15.73 3.32 9.21
CA PHE A 55 15.04 2.12 9.65
C PHE A 55 14.07 2.43 10.79
N THR A 56 12.88 1.86 10.72
CA THR A 56 11.81 1.95 11.71
C THR A 56 11.30 0.55 12.05
N GLY A 57 10.42 0.41 13.03
CA GLY A 57 9.84 -0.89 13.42
C GLY A 57 8.71 -1.36 12.50
N SER A 58 8.17 -0.51 11.63
CA SER A 58 7.09 -0.83 10.68
C SER A 58 6.85 0.34 9.73
N GLY A 59 6.11 0.08 8.62
CA GLY A 59 5.60 1.17 7.78
C GLY A 59 4.70 2.15 8.53
N THR A 60 3.94 1.67 9.52
CA THR A 60 3.15 2.54 10.41
C THR A 60 4.03 3.51 11.20
N GLU A 61 5.16 3.04 11.76
CA GLU A 61 6.12 3.92 12.46
C GLU A 61 6.76 4.90 11.46
N ALA A 62 7.14 4.44 10.27
CA ALA A 62 7.67 5.28 9.21
C ALA A 62 6.70 6.41 8.82
N ASN A 63 5.41 6.09 8.61
CA ASN A 63 4.37 7.08 8.33
C ASN A 63 4.20 8.10 9.47
N ASN A 64 4.17 7.64 10.73
CA ASN A 64 4.08 8.53 11.88
C ASN A 64 5.30 9.46 11.98
N LEU A 65 6.52 8.92 11.80
CA LEU A 65 7.75 9.72 11.85
C LEU A 65 7.76 10.73 10.70
N ALA A 66 7.39 10.33 9.49
CA ALA A 66 7.29 11.22 8.35
C ALA A 66 6.32 12.38 8.61
N ILE A 67 5.05 12.06 8.92
CA ILE A 67 4.00 13.07 9.08
C ILE A 67 4.25 13.97 10.28
N LYS A 68 4.37 13.41 11.47
CA LYS A 68 4.52 14.20 12.69
C LYS A 68 5.86 14.92 12.74
N GLY A 69 6.93 14.26 12.29
CA GLY A 69 8.27 14.81 12.27
C GLY A 69 8.39 16.03 11.35
N ILE A 70 7.86 15.93 10.11
CA ILE A 70 7.93 17.04 9.16
C ILE A 70 6.98 18.19 9.53
N LEU A 71 5.76 17.91 9.97
CA LEU A 71 4.81 18.93 10.40
C LEU A 71 5.40 19.74 11.55
N THR A 72 5.97 19.09 12.56
CA THR A 72 6.61 19.76 13.67
C THR A 72 7.81 20.60 13.23
N ALA A 73 8.68 20.07 12.35
CA ALA A 73 9.85 20.77 11.85
C ALA A 73 9.49 21.97 10.97
N ARG A 74 8.41 21.89 10.19
CA ARG A 74 7.98 22.94 9.25
C ARG A 74 6.92 23.88 9.82
N LYS A 75 6.48 23.71 11.06
CA LYS A 75 5.47 24.57 11.70
C LYS A 75 5.74 26.09 11.57
N PRO A 76 6.98 26.59 11.58
CA PRO A 76 7.26 28.01 11.37
C PRO A 76 6.89 28.54 9.97
N PHE A 77 6.71 27.66 8.99
CA PHE A 77 6.43 28.02 7.59
C PHE A 77 4.94 27.89 7.22
N GLY A 78 4.14 27.23 8.08
CA GLY A 78 2.72 27.04 7.85
C GLY A 78 2.12 25.96 8.74
N ASN A 79 0.80 25.81 8.67
CA ASN A 79 0.07 24.85 9.49
C ASN A 79 -0.92 24.01 8.69
N HIS A 80 -0.98 24.16 7.37
CA HIS A 80 -1.89 23.39 6.52
C HIS A 80 -1.21 22.14 5.95
N VAL A 81 -1.93 21.01 5.99
CA VAL A 81 -1.51 19.72 5.43
C VAL A 81 -2.63 19.17 4.54
N LEU A 82 -2.26 18.72 3.35
CA LEU A 82 -3.15 18.04 2.42
C LEU A 82 -2.93 16.52 2.45
N SER A 83 -4.01 15.78 2.32
CA SER A 83 -3.95 14.32 2.13
C SER A 83 -5.10 13.83 1.25
N THR A 84 -5.26 12.52 1.12
CA THR A 84 -6.32 11.90 0.35
C THR A 84 -7.24 11.07 1.25
N PRO A 85 -8.51 10.84 0.87
CA PRO A 85 -9.39 9.94 1.61
C PRO A 85 -8.92 8.48 1.50
N LEU A 86 -7.95 8.19 0.62
CA LEU A 86 -7.40 6.86 0.38
C LEU A 86 -6.20 6.55 1.29
N ASP A 87 -5.69 7.52 2.02
CA ASP A 87 -4.54 7.34 2.89
C ASP A 87 -4.78 6.24 3.92
N HIS A 88 -3.74 5.43 4.13
CA HIS A 88 -3.76 4.38 5.16
C HIS A 88 -4.04 5.00 6.55
N PRO A 89 -4.72 4.30 7.47
CA PRO A 89 -4.99 4.80 8.82
C PRO A 89 -3.77 5.37 9.55
N SER A 90 -2.57 4.83 9.34
CA SER A 90 -1.32 5.34 9.95
C SER A 90 -0.90 6.72 9.43
N VAL A 91 -1.33 7.12 8.25
CA VAL A 91 -1.16 8.49 7.72
C VAL A 91 -2.29 9.38 8.21
N TRP A 92 -3.54 8.97 7.95
CA TRP A 92 -4.73 9.73 8.29
C TRP A 92 -4.77 10.12 9.77
N PHE A 93 -4.68 9.13 10.68
CA PHE A 93 -4.73 9.42 12.11
C PHE A 93 -3.47 10.13 12.63
N SER A 94 -2.33 9.99 11.96
CA SER A 94 -1.16 10.80 12.28
C SER A 94 -1.42 12.27 12.01
N ILE A 95 -2.03 12.61 10.85
CA ILE A 95 -2.44 14.00 10.56
C ILE A 95 -3.50 14.47 11.55
N GLN A 96 -4.56 13.67 11.79
CA GLN A 96 -5.62 14.02 12.75
C GLN A 96 -5.08 14.32 14.15
N SER A 97 -4.06 13.57 14.59
CA SER A 97 -3.44 13.82 15.89
C SER A 97 -2.69 15.16 15.99
N MET A 98 -2.34 15.77 14.86
CA MET A 98 -1.67 17.05 14.81
C MET A 98 -2.62 18.26 14.83
N ILE A 99 -3.92 18.03 14.61
CA ILE A 99 -4.93 19.11 14.66
C ILE A 99 -4.96 19.77 16.04
N SER A 100 -4.84 18.98 17.12
CA SER A 100 -4.77 19.51 18.48
C SER A 100 -3.52 20.37 18.74
N GLN A 101 -2.52 20.30 17.87
CA GLN A 101 -1.30 21.12 17.90
C GLN A 101 -1.39 22.35 16.99
N GLY A 102 -2.57 22.64 16.44
CA GLY A 102 -2.86 23.82 15.61
C GLY A 102 -2.59 23.64 14.13
N PHE A 103 -2.55 22.37 13.64
CA PHE A 103 -2.51 22.11 12.20
C PHE A 103 -3.93 21.99 11.63
N GLU A 104 -4.09 22.34 10.36
CA GLU A 104 -5.33 22.23 9.58
C GLU A 104 -5.17 21.16 8.52
N HIS A 105 -6.20 20.32 8.36
CA HIS A 105 -6.20 19.19 7.44
C HIS A 105 -7.17 19.43 6.28
N GLY A 106 -6.63 19.60 5.09
CA GLY A 106 -7.36 19.58 3.82
C GLY A 106 -7.30 18.20 3.17
N VAL A 107 -8.37 17.86 2.45
CA VAL A 107 -8.49 16.54 1.80
C VAL A 107 -8.80 16.74 0.33
N TRP A 108 -7.97 16.19 -0.55
CA TRP A 108 -8.25 16.14 -1.98
C TRP A 108 -9.33 15.13 -2.31
N GLU A 109 -10.20 15.49 -3.22
CA GLU A 109 -11.19 14.54 -3.75
C GLU A 109 -10.55 13.55 -4.73
N VAL A 110 -11.24 12.43 -4.95
CA VAL A 110 -10.86 11.39 -5.92
C VAL A 110 -12.07 11.02 -6.76
N ASP A 111 -11.82 10.46 -7.94
CA ASP A 111 -12.89 9.93 -8.79
C ASP A 111 -13.40 8.53 -8.31
N ALA A 112 -14.38 7.99 -9.03
CA ALA A 112 -15.01 6.72 -8.68
C ALA A 112 -14.07 5.49 -8.72
N VAL A 113 -12.90 5.60 -9.35
CA VAL A 113 -11.86 4.54 -9.31
C VAL A 113 -10.76 4.86 -8.30
N GLY A 114 -10.85 6.00 -7.60
CA GLY A 114 -9.88 6.45 -6.60
C GLY A 114 -8.71 7.24 -7.19
N ARG A 115 -8.80 7.73 -8.42
CA ARG A 115 -7.76 8.55 -9.04
C ARG A 115 -7.84 9.98 -8.56
N LEU A 116 -6.70 10.56 -8.23
CA LEU A 116 -6.58 11.99 -7.99
C LEU A 116 -6.83 12.77 -9.30
N PRO A 117 -7.52 13.92 -9.24
CA PRO A 117 -7.81 14.76 -10.40
C PRO A 117 -6.55 15.41 -10.97
N GLY A 118 -6.70 16.14 -12.08
CA GLY A 118 -5.62 16.93 -12.65
C GLY A 118 -5.10 18.03 -11.72
N ILE A 119 -3.90 18.52 -12.00
CA ILE A 119 -3.18 19.49 -11.14
C ILE A 119 -3.98 20.77 -10.93
N GLU A 120 -4.76 21.22 -11.94
CA GLU A 120 -5.60 22.40 -11.82
C GLU A 120 -6.60 22.27 -10.66
N CYS A 121 -7.30 21.14 -10.56
CA CYS A 121 -8.25 20.87 -9.47
C CYS A 121 -7.54 20.65 -8.13
N LEU A 122 -6.37 19.99 -8.13
CA LEU A 122 -5.58 19.83 -6.91
C LEU A 122 -5.12 21.19 -6.36
N GLY A 123 -4.82 22.13 -7.25
CA GLY A 123 -4.39 23.49 -6.92
C GLY A 123 -5.43 24.32 -6.19
N GLU A 124 -6.72 24.04 -6.37
CA GLU A 124 -7.81 24.75 -5.67
C GLU A 124 -7.76 24.59 -4.14
N ASN A 125 -7.21 23.48 -3.67
CA ASN A 125 -7.06 23.21 -2.24
C ASN A 125 -5.69 23.64 -1.68
N LEU A 126 -4.75 24.05 -2.56
CA LEU A 126 -3.42 24.48 -2.13
C LEU A 126 -3.50 25.87 -1.52
N ARG A 127 -2.88 26.04 -0.35
CA ARG A 127 -2.84 27.32 0.37
C ARG A 127 -1.38 27.78 0.50
N GLN A 128 -1.17 29.06 0.72
CA GLN A 128 0.19 29.63 0.94
C GLN A 128 0.88 29.02 2.16
N ASP A 129 0.11 28.61 3.17
CA ASP A 129 0.59 27.97 4.39
C ASP A 129 0.54 26.42 4.33
N THR A 130 0.34 25.83 3.15
CA THR A 130 0.46 24.37 2.95
C THR A 130 1.92 23.97 3.00
N ILE A 131 2.28 23.11 3.95
CA ILE A 131 3.67 22.68 4.18
C ILE A 131 3.93 21.22 3.82
N LEU A 132 2.87 20.41 3.69
CA LEU A 132 2.95 18.98 3.39
C LEU A 132 1.74 18.55 2.58
N ALA A 133 1.98 17.71 1.59
CA ALA A 133 0.98 16.90 0.92
C ALA A 133 1.34 15.41 1.07
N SER A 134 0.38 14.57 1.46
CA SER A 134 0.53 13.11 1.55
C SER A 134 -0.29 12.43 0.47
N VAL A 135 0.33 11.50 -0.25
CA VAL A 135 -0.30 10.71 -1.31
C VAL A 135 0.11 9.25 -1.17
N PRO A 136 -0.85 8.30 -1.08
CA PRO A 136 -0.53 6.89 -1.20
C PRO A 136 -0.16 6.59 -2.67
N VAL A 137 0.97 5.92 -2.90
CA VAL A 137 1.34 5.49 -4.26
C VAL A 137 0.29 4.53 -4.80
N SER A 138 -0.24 3.66 -3.94
CA SER A 138 -1.33 2.74 -4.26
C SER A 138 -2.12 2.38 -3.00
N THR A 139 -3.36 1.92 -3.19
CA THR A 139 -4.22 1.44 -2.10
C THR A 139 -4.65 -0.01 -2.33
N PRO A 140 -4.67 -0.85 -1.28
CA PRO A 140 -5.07 -2.25 -1.43
C PRO A 140 -6.54 -2.39 -1.83
N GLU A 141 -7.44 -1.55 -1.33
CA GLU A 141 -8.89 -1.66 -1.53
C GLU A 141 -9.29 -1.43 -2.99
N LEU A 142 -8.63 -0.48 -3.66
CA LEU A 142 -8.93 -0.09 -5.04
C LEU A 142 -7.91 -0.66 -6.05
N GLY A 143 -6.70 -0.93 -5.58
CA GLY A 143 -5.58 -1.30 -6.45
C GLY A 143 -5.05 -0.16 -7.32
N ILE A 144 -5.57 1.06 -7.16
CA ILE A 144 -5.13 2.23 -7.94
C ILE A 144 -3.65 2.53 -7.73
N VAL A 145 -2.95 2.87 -8.80
CA VAL A 145 -1.62 3.50 -8.77
C VAL A 145 -1.79 4.95 -9.18
N GLN A 146 -1.41 5.88 -8.29
CA GLN A 146 -1.60 7.32 -8.51
C GLN A 146 -0.58 7.90 -9.51
N PRO A 147 -0.91 8.97 -10.22
CA PRO A 147 -0.01 9.64 -11.18
C PRO A 147 1.04 10.51 -10.45
N ILE A 148 1.90 9.88 -9.65
CA ILE A 148 2.81 10.55 -8.71
C ILE A 148 3.75 11.54 -9.39
N HIS A 149 4.26 11.22 -10.59
CA HIS A 149 5.26 12.06 -11.25
C HIS A 149 4.76 13.51 -11.46
N ALA A 150 3.57 13.66 -12.06
CA ALA A 150 2.99 14.97 -12.31
C ALA A 150 2.70 15.74 -11.01
N ILE A 151 2.19 15.05 -9.98
CA ILE A 151 1.91 15.63 -8.66
C ILE A 151 3.22 16.09 -8.00
N SER A 152 4.27 15.27 -8.07
CA SER A 152 5.57 15.59 -7.47
C SER A 152 6.22 16.81 -8.11
N GLU A 153 6.28 16.87 -9.43
CA GLU A 153 6.85 18.02 -10.14
C GLU A 153 6.11 19.33 -9.86
N TRP A 154 4.78 19.24 -9.71
CA TRP A 154 3.97 20.39 -9.36
C TRP A 154 4.24 20.84 -7.91
N LEU A 155 4.18 19.94 -6.92
CA LEU A 155 4.41 20.28 -5.51
C LEU A 155 5.84 20.78 -5.26
N GLU A 156 6.83 20.28 -6.01
CA GLU A 156 8.22 20.78 -5.92
C GLU A 156 8.30 22.26 -6.36
N ARG A 157 7.56 22.66 -7.42
CA ARG A 157 7.47 24.06 -7.88
C ARG A 157 6.76 24.96 -6.87
N GLU A 158 5.74 24.44 -6.19
CA GLU A 158 5.00 25.14 -5.13
C GLU A 158 5.75 25.18 -3.78
N GLY A 159 6.91 24.51 -3.65
CA GLY A 159 7.68 24.45 -2.41
C GLY A 159 7.04 23.61 -1.29
N VAL A 160 6.05 22.81 -1.62
CA VAL A 160 5.34 21.93 -0.68
C VAL A 160 6.03 20.58 -0.60
N ALA A 161 6.28 20.09 0.61
CA ALA A 161 6.86 18.77 0.80
C ALA A 161 5.88 17.67 0.38
N LEU A 162 6.37 16.65 -0.32
CA LEU A 162 5.58 15.48 -0.70
C LEU A 162 5.99 14.27 0.16
N MET A 163 5.00 13.69 0.86
CA MET A 163 5.11 12.38 1.50
C MET A 163 4.41 11.33 0.63
N LEU A 164 5.11 10.28 0.26
CA LEU A 164 4.56 9.13 -0.44
C LEU A 164 4.42 7.94 0.52
N ASP A 165 3.19 7.43 0.71
CA ASP A 165 3.01 6.11 1.30
C ASP A 165 3.14 5.05 0.20
N ALA A 166 4.32 4.41 0.11
CA ALA A 166 4.62 3.32 -0.82
C ALA A 166 4.61 1.95 -0.13
N THR A 167 4.05 1.84 1.08
CA THR A 167 4.03 0.59 1.84
C THR A 167 3.32 -0.54 1.12
N THR A 168 2.32 -0.25 0.28
CA THR A 168 1.60 -1.24 -0.54
C THR A 168 2.21 -1.42 -1.93
N ALA A 169 2.79 -0.36 -2.50
CA ALA A 169 3.34 -0.34 -3.85
C ALA A 169 4.71 -1.04 -3.96
N GLY A 170 5.46 -1.08 -2.85
CA GLY A 170 6.80 -1.67 -2.82
C GLY A 170 6.83 -3.08 -3.39
N GLY A 171 7.77 -3.32 -4.32
CA GLY A 171 7.91 -4.58 -5.02
C GLY A 171 6.88 -4.87 -6.12
N TRP A 172 5.98 -3.92 -6.42
CA TRP A 172 4.92 -4.06 -7.44
C TRP A 172 4.81 -2.83 -8.35
N THR A 173 5.58 -1.79 -8.08
CA THR A 173 5.65 -0.56 -8.85
C THR A 173 7.08 -0.04 -8.76
N PRO A 174 7.67 0.48 -9.84
CA PRO A 174 8.96 1.16 -9.77
C PRO A 174 8.90 2.35 -8.81
N LEU A 175 9.82 2.41 -7.86
CA LEU A 175 9.89 3.45 -6.83
C LEU A 175 11.24 4.19 -6.89
N ASP A 176 11.52 4.77 -8.03
CA ASP A 176 12.74 5.56 -8.27
C ASP A 176 12.59 6.96 -7.68
N VAL A 177 13.26 7.23 -6.55
CA VAL A 177 13.17 8.53 -5.87
C VAL A 177 13.85 9.67 -6.61
N ALA A 178 14.78 9.37 -7.53
CA ALA A 178 15.38 10.38 -8.38
C ALA A 178 14.37 10.95 -9.39
N THR A 179 13.47 10.11 -9.87
CA THR A 179 12.38 10.48 -10.77
C THR A 179 11.15 10.99 -10.04
N LEU A 180 10.72 10.26 -8.99
CA LEU A 180 9.52 10.62 -8.22
C LEU A 180 9.72 11.81 -7.29
N LYS A 181 10.95 12.13 -6.93
CA LYS A 181 11.36 13.28 -6.10
C LYS A 181 10.54 13.53 -4.84
N PRO A 182 10.15 12.51 -4.04
CA PRO A 182 9.44 12.76 -2.80
C PRO A 182 10.35 13.45 -1.78
N SER A 183 9.78 14.22 -0.87
CA SER A 183 10.50 14.67 0.33
C SER A 183 10.70 13.51 1.30
N LEU A 184 9.68 12.65 1.41
CA LEU A 184 9.63 11.48 2.28
C LEU A 184 8.91 10.34 1.56
N MET A 185 9.33 9.08 1.79
CA MET A 185 8.61 7.92 1.29
C MET A 185 8.71 6.76 2.28
N SER A 186 7.57 6.18 2.66
CA SER A 186 7.53 5.00 3.54
C SER A 186 7.44 3.69 2.74
N LEU A 187 8.10 2.64 3.26
CA LEU A 187 8.18 1.33 2.63
C LEU A 187 8.04 0.22 3.67
N SER A 188 7.45 -0.91 3.26
CA SER A 188 7.23 -2.09 4.10
C SER A 188 7.74 -3.37 3.42
N PRO A 189 8.91 -3.88 3.79
CA PRO A 189 9.55 -5.03 3.13
C PRO A 189 8.70 -6.31 3.13
N HIS A 190 7.84 -6.49 4.14
CA HIS A 190 6.99 -7.69 4.24
C HIS A 190 5.95 -7.80 3.10
N ARG A 191 5.77 -6.78 2.28
CA ARG A 191 4.90 -6.80 1.09
C ARG A 191 5.55 -7.46 -0.13
N PHE A 192 6.88 -7.67 -0.08
CA PHE A 192 7.67 -8.33 -1.12
C PHE A 192 8.71 -9.26 -0.50
N HIS A 193 8.25 -10.22 0.27
CA HIS A 193 9.02 -11.32 0.89
C HIS A 193 10.10 -10.91 1.89
N GLY A 194 10.09 -9.67 2.38
CA GLY A 194 10.90 -9.24 3.51
C GLY A 194 10.28 -9.64 4.86
N PRO A 195 10.99 -9.41 5.98
CA PRO A 195 10.49 -9.71 7.31
C PRO A 195 9.50 -8.66 7.81
N LYS A 196 8.64 -9.04 8.77
CA LYS A 196 7.90 -8.13 9.64
C LYS A 196 8.84 -7.54 10.72
N GLY A 197 8.42 -6.47 11.40
CA GLY A 197 9.20 -5.87 12.48
C GLY A 197 10.27 -4.90 11.99
N VAL A 198 10.23 -4.49 10.74
CA VAL A 198 11.03 -3.43 10.13
C VAL A 198 10.19 -2.65 9.12
N GLY A 199 10.36 -1.36 9.10
CA GLY A 199 9.88 -0.42 8.08
C GLY A 199 11.03 0.47 7.63
N ILE A 200 10.86 1.14 6.52
CA ILE A 200 11.85 2.07 5.97
C ILE A 200 11.17 3.40 5.73
N LEU A 201 11.86 4.48 6.12
CA LEU A 201 11.55 5.84 5.72
C LEU A 201 12.71 6.35 4.84
N TYR A 202 12.43 6.58 3.56
CA TYR A 202 13.28 7.44 2.75
C TYR A 202 13.06 8.89 3.16
N LYS A 203 14.13 9.61 3.41
CA LYS A 203 14.13 11.03 3.77
C LYS A 203 15.10 11.75 2.86
N ARG A 204 14.60 12.54 1.89
CA ARG A 204 15.45 13.32 0.98
C ARG A 204 16.43 14.17 1.76
N ARG A 205 17.66 14.23 1.29
CA ARG A 205 18.70 15.09 1.87
C ARG A 205 18.20 16.53 2.00
N GLY A 206 18.47 17.18 3.12
CA GLY A 206 18.00 18.53 3.42
C GLY A 206 16.58 18.62 4.03
N VAL A 207 15.80 17.55 4.03
CA VAL A 207 14.50 17.51 4.75
C VAL A 207 14.76 17.34 6.23
N SER A 208 14.23 18.26 7.05
CA SER A 208 14.32 18.20 8.50
C SER A 208 13.13 17.46 9.08
N LEU A 209 13.38 16.59 10.06
CA LEU A 209 12.36 15.89 10.85
C LEU A 209 12.63 16.06 12.34
N VAL A 210 11.56 16.19 13.12
CA VAL A 210 11.64 16.05 14.58
C VAL A 210 11.41 14.58 14.93
N PRO A 211 12.31 13.93 15.69
CA PRO A 211 12.16 12.53 16.06
C PRO A 211 10.92 12.31 16.94
N LEU A 212 10.26 11.14 16.79
CA LEU A 212 9.15 10.76 17.66
C LEU A 212 9.62 10.11 18.95
N MET A 213 10.73 9.38 18.89
CA MET A 213 11.32 8.69 20.04
C MET A 213 12.68 9.32 20.37
N HIS A 214 12.87 9.68 21.64
CA HIS A 214 14.10 10.26 22.14
C HIS A 214 14.92 9.20 22.87
N GLY A 215 16.25 9.19 22.68
CA GLY A 215 17.16 8.22 23.30
C GLY A 215 18.57 8.32 22.72
N GLY A 216 19.14 7.18 22.31
CA GLY A 216 20.43 7.13 21.65
C GLY A 216 20.41 7.73 20.24
N ASN A 217 21.60 7.89 19.63
CA ASN A 217 21.77 8.52 18.32
C ASN A 217 21.62 7.52 17.14
N GLN A 218 20.87 6.42 17.33
CA GLN A 218 20.58 5.50 16.25
C GLN A 218 19.82 6.20 15.13
N GLU A 219 19.97 5.69 13.90
CA GLU A 219 19.32 6.24 12.72
C GLU A 219 19.46 7.77 12.62
N PHE A 220 20.69 8.24 12.81
CA PHE A 220 21.05 9.68 12.76
C PHE A 220 20.26 10.54 13.76
N GLY A 221 19.87 9.96 14.91
CA GLY A 221 19.07 10.63 15.94
C GLY A 221 17.57 10.71 15.64
N LEU A 222 17.11 10.14 14.53
CA LEU A 222 15.71 10.19 14.13
C LEU A 222 14.88 9.02 14.69
N ARG A 223 15.53 7.91 15.01
CA ARG A 223 14.85 6.73 15.57
C ARG A 223 15.74 6.05 16.61
N ALA A 224 15.57 6.45 17.85
CA ALA A 224 16.32 5.90 18.97
C ALA A 224 15.93 4.45 19.30
N GLY A 225 16.81 3.74 19.98
CA GLY A 225 16.60 2.35 20.41
C GLY A 225 17.46 1.37 19.61
N THR A 226 17.82 0.26 20.26
CA THR A 226 18.66 -0.79 19.65
C THR A 226 18.03 -1.29 18.34
N GLU A 227 18.86 -1.38 17.33
CA GLU A 227 18.46 -1.77 15.96
C GLU A 227 18.04 -3.24 15.91
N ASN A 228 16.96 -3.54 15.18
CA ASN A 228 16.53 -4.90 14.88
C ASN A 228 17.38 -5.45 13.71
N VAL A 229 18.61 -5.81 14.01
CA VAL A 229 19.65 -6.14 13.01
C VAL A 229 19.18 -7.25 12.05
N ALA A 230 18.60 -8.33 12.57
CA ALA A 230 18.14 -9.44 11.76
C ALA A 230 17.09 -9.00 10.73
N SER A 231 16.09 -8.23 11.16
CA SER A 231 15.05 -7.74 10.25
C SER A 231 15.56 -6.67 9.28
N ILE A 232 16.51 -5.83 9.70
CA ILE A 232 17.16 -4.84 8.83
C ILE A 232 17.93 -5.53 7.70
N VAL A 233 18.75 -6.54 8.03
CA VAL A 233 19.48 -7.33 7.04
C VAL A 233 18.53 -8.07 6.10
N GLY A 234 17.45 -8.65 6.66
CA GLY A 234 16.40 -9.27 5.86
C GLY A 234 15.70 -8.30 4.92
N ALA A 235 15.47 -7.06 5.36
CA ALA A 235 14.90 -6.00 4.51
C ALA A 235 15.85 -5.67 3.34
N GLY A 236 17.14 -5.42 3.61
CA GLY A 236 18.13 -5.19 2.56
C GLY A 236 18.17 -6.32 1.52
N LYS A 237 18.17 -7.58 1.98
CA LYS A 237 18.14 -8.74 1.09
C LYS A 237 16.87 -8.83 0.25
N ALA A 238 15.71 -8.49 0.82
CA ALA A 238 14.44 -8.46 0.08
C ALA A 238 14.45 -7.40 -1.04
N PHE A 239 15.00 -6.22 -0.77
CA PHE A 239 15.16 -5.17 -1.80
C PHE A 239 16.16 -5.59 -2.90
N GLU A 240 17.28 -6.20 -2.53
CA GLU A 240 18.26 -6.73 -3.50
C GLU A 240 17.63 -7.75 -4.45
N LEU A 241 16.89 -8.73 -3.91
CA LEU A 241 16.19 -9.73 -4.72
C LEU A 241 15.14 -9.11 -5.61
N MET A 242 14.35 -8.18 -5.06
CA MET A 242 13.25 -7.54 -5.76
C MET A 242 13.70 -6.68 -6.92
N SER A 243 14.74 -5.87 -6.77
CA SER A 243 15.23 -4.98 -7.82
C SER A 243 15.69 -5.74 -9.07
N GLY A 244 16.17 -6.98 -8.91
CA GLY A 244 16.61 -7.83 -10.01
C GLY A 244 15.50 -8.44 -10.86
N ILE A 245 14.26 -8.51 -10.34
CA ILE A 245 13.15 -9.23 -10.98
C ILE A 245 11.87 -8.41 -11.13
N LEU A 246 11.90 -7.12 -10.81
CA LEU A 246 10.69 -6.30 -10.70
C LEU A 246 9.83 -6.29 -11.97
N ASP A 247 10.44 -6.07 -13.14
CA ASP A 247 9.73 -5.99 -14.42
C ASP A 247 9.10 -7.34 -14.79
N GLU A 248 9.86 -8.43 -14.66
CA GLU A 248 9.37 -9.78 -14.89
C GLU A 248 8.22 -10.13 -13.94
N ARG A 249 8.36 -9.76 -12.68
CA ARG A 249 7.35 -9.95 -11.64
C ARG A 249 6.05 -9.23 -11.99
N ILE A 250 6.12 -7.97 -12.39
CA ILE A 250 4.95 -7.18 -12.80
C ILE A 250 4.29 -7.81 -14.02
N GLU A 251 5.08 -8.17 -15.05
CA GLU A 251 4.55 -8.80 -16.26
C GLU A 251 3.82 -10.11 -15.97
N ASN A 252 4.44 -10.99 -15.16
CA ASN A 252 3.82 -12.26 -14.77
C ASN A 252 2.54 -12.05 -13.95
N ALA A 253 2.56 -11.11 -13.01
CA ALA A 253 1.38 -10.77 -12.23
C ALA A 253 0.24 -10.21 -13.10
N CYS A 254 0.52 -9.41 -14.13
CA CYS A 254 -0.48 -8.93 -15.10
C CYS A 254 -1.12 -10.08 -15.89
N LYS A 255 -0.30 -11.08 -16.30
CA LYS A 255 -0.81 -12.29 -16.98
C LYS A 255 -1.75 -13.09 -16.06
N LEU A 256 -1.39 -13.23 -14.79
CA LEU A 256 -2.21 -13.89 -13.77
C LEU A 256 -3.48 -13.09 -13.46
N GLN A 257 -3.39 -11.76 -13.37
CA GLN A 257 -4.54 -10.88 -13.17
C GLN A 257 -5.59 -11.04 -14.28
N SER A 258 -5.13 -11.00 -15.52
CA SER A 258 -6.01 -11.16 -16.70
C SER A 258 -6.62 -12.56 -16.75
N PHE A 259 -5.84 -13.59 -16.42
CA PHE A 259 -6.34 -14.97 -16.33
C PHE A 259 -7.42 -15.09 -15.25
N LEU A 260 -7.15 -14.66 -14.03
CA LEU A 260 -8.07 -14.75 -12.90
C LEU A 260 -9.40 -14.04 -13.20
N LEU A 261 -9.33 -12.82 -13.73
CA LEU A 261 -10.52 -12.04 -14.05
C LEU A 261 -11.38 -12.72 -15.14
N ARG A 262 -10.75 -13.29 -16.16
CA ARG A 262 -11.45 -14.03 -17.21
C ARG A 262 -12.15 -15.27 -16.64
N GLU A 263 -11.45 -16.09 -15.85
CA GLU A 263 -12.01 -17.31 -15.27
C GLU A 263 -13.18 -17.01 -14.32
N ILE A 264 -13.05 -15.97 -13.48
CA ILE A 264 -14.14 -15.54 -12.60
C ILE A 264 -15.36 -15.10 -13.42
N LYS A 265 -15.18 -14.22 -14.42
CA LYS A 265 -16.29 -13.73 -15.25
C LYS A 265 -16.98 -14.86 -16.03
N SER A 266 -16.23 -15.88 -16.46
CA SER A 266 -16.80 -17.01 -17.19
C SER A 266 -17.63 -17.95 -16.31
N LYS A 267 -17.26 -18.11 -15.04
CA LYS A 267 -17.89 -19.08 -14.13
C LYS A 267 -18.90 -18.48 -13.17
N ILE A 268 -18.74 -17.22 -12.83
CA ILE A 268 -19.54 -16.55 -11.81
C ILE A 268 -20.21 -15.32 -12.42
N PRO A 269 -21.49 -15.41 -12.82
CA PRO A 269 -22.22 -14.27 -13.38
C PRO A 269 -22.41 -13.19 -12.31
N SER A 270 -22.77 -11.98 -12.73
CA SER A 270 -23.01 -10.81 -11.87
C SER A 270 -21.82 -10.53 -10.95
N THR A 271 -20.65 -10.34 -11.57
CA THR A 271 -19.41 -9.93 -10.92
C THR A 271 -18.87 -8.65 -11.53
N GLY A 272 -18.23 -7.84 -10.70
CA GLY A 272 -17.56 -6.61 -11.12
C GLY A 272 -16.24 -6.43 -10.37
N ILE A 273 -15.46 -5.41 -10.73
CA ILE A 273 -14.24 -5.05 -10.00
C ILE A 273 -14.34 -3.64 -9.44
N ILE A 274 -13.84 -3.44 -8.24
CA ILE A 274 -13.67 -2.13 -7.60
C ILE A 274 -12.30 -1.56 -7.99
N GLY A 275 -12.25 -0.25 -8.23
CA GLY A 275 -11.04 0.45 -8.68
C GLY A 275 -10.84 0.38 -10.20
N PRO A 276 -9.67 0.78 -10.73
CA PRO A 276 -9.42 0.86 -12.17
C PRO A 276 -9.39 -0.52 -12.84
N ALA A 277 -9.62 -0.56 -14.14
CA ALA A 277 -9.42 -1.77 -14.96
C ALA A 277 -7.96 -2.25 -14.88
N PRO A 278 -7.69 -3.56 -15.13
CA PRO A 278 -6.32 -4.04 -15.30
C PRO A 278 -5.53 -3.19 -16.31
N GLY A 279 -4.31 -2.82 -15.95
CA GLY A 279 -3.46 -1.94 -16.75
C GLY A 279 -2.46 -1.18 -15.89
N LYS A 280 -1.81 -0.16 -16.48
CA LYS A 280 -0.75 0.62 -15.84
C LYS A 280 -1.17 1.38 -14.57
N ASP A 281 -2.46 1.69 -14.45
CA ASP A 281 -3.02 2.46 -13.34
C ASP A 281 -3.52 1.56 -12.20
N ARG A 282 -3.23 0.23 -12.28
CA ARG A 282 -3.59 -0.74 -11.27
C ARG A 282 -2.42 -1.62 -10.89
N LEU A 283 -2.28 -1.91 -9.59
CA LEU A 283 -1.34 -2.93 -9.12
C LEU A 283 -1.66 -4.28 -9.78
N SER A 284 -0.64 -4.93 -10.31
CA SER A 284 -0.76 -6.17 -11.07
C SER A 284 -1.10 -7.40 -10.22
N ASN A 285 -0.83 -7.34 -8.92
CA ASN A 285 -0.87 -8.48 -8.01
C ASN A 285 -2.14 -8.59 -7.18
N GLN A 286 -3.20 -7.84 -7.52
CA GLN A 286 -4.44 -7.85 -6.74
C GLN A 286 -5.68 -7.49 -7.55
N LEU A 287 -6.83 -8.00 -7.11
CA LEU A 287 -8.16 -7.62 -7.58
C LEU A 287 -9.12 -7.58 -6.40
N ASN A 288 -9.94 -6.53 -6.35
CA ASN A 288 -11.09 -6.45 -5.47
C ASN A 288 -12.35 -6.71 -6.30
N ILE A 289 -12.97 -7.89 -6.10
CA ILE A 289 -14.02 -8.41 -6.96
C ILE A 289 -15.34 -8.45 -6.20
N VAL A 290 -16.35 -7.80 -6.76
CA VAL A 290 -17.72 -7.81 -6.26
C VAL A 290 -18.46 -9.04 -6.76
N PHE A 291 -19.21 -9.68 -5.86
CA PHE A 291 -20.11 -10.80 -6.17
C PHE A 291 -21.53 -10.40 -5.73
N GLU A 292 -22.36 -9.91 -6.64
CA GLU A 292 -23.72 -9.49 -6.29
C GLU A 292 -24.53 -10.61 -5.63
N GLY A 293 -25.32 -10.23 -4.65
CA GLY A 293 -26.19 -11.15 -3.92
C GLY A 293 -25.49 -11.97 -2.83
N VAL A 294 -24.24 -11.64 -2.51
CA VAL A 294 -23.40 -12.36 -1.55
C VAL A 294 -22.88 -11.38 -0.49
N GLU A 295 -22.77 -11.81 0.75
CA GLU A 295 -22.09 -11.10 1.83
C GLU A 295 -20.61 -11.51 1.82
N GLY A 296 -19.70 -10.53 1.68
CA GLY A 296 -18.26 -10.78 1.52
C GLY A 296 -17.60 -11.43 2.74
N GLU A 297 -18.05 -11.12 3.97
CA GLU A 297 -17.54 -11.80 5.17
C GLU A 297 -17.90 -13.30 5.18
N ALA A 298 -19.14 -13.62 4.84
CA ALA A 298 -19.59 -15.01 4.75
C ALA A 298 -18.81 -15.75 3.66
N LEU A 299 -18.59 -15.08 2.51
CA LEU A 299 -17.81 -15.64 1.42
C LEU A 299 -16.35 -15.87 1.83
N MET A 300 -15.71 -14.90 2.48
CA MET A 300 -14.34 -15.02 3.01
C MET A 300 -14.20 -16.20 3.98
N LEU A 301 -15.14 -16.34 4.93
CA LEU A 301 -15.12 -17.45 5.87
C LEU A 301 -15.32 -18.82 5.18
N MET A 302 -16.20 -18.89 4.19
CA MET A 302 -16.45 -20.12 3.45
C MET A 302 -15.27 -20.52 2.55
N THR A 303 -14.55 -19.56 1.97
CA THR A 303 -13.34 -19.84 1.18
C THR A 303 -12.18 -20.24 2.08
N ASN A 304 -12.01 -19.60 3.25
CA ASN A 304 -10.97 -19.94 4.22
C ASN A 304 -11.07 -21.41 4.69
N VAL A 305 -12.27 -21.90 5.02
CA VAL A 305 -12.48 -23.31 5.40
C VAL A 305 -12.09 -24.29 4.28
N ARG A 306 -12.00 -23.82 3.03
CA ARG A 306 -11.59 -24.59 1.85
C ARG A 306 -10.13 -24.39 1.45
N GLY A 307 -9.36 -23.68 2.29
CA GLY A 307 -7.92 -23.45 2.09
C GLY A 307 -7.59 -22.25 1.19
N LEU A 308 -8.56 -21.35 0.94
CA LEU A 308 -8.31 -20.09 0.25
C LEU A 308 -8.42 -18.92 1.22
N ASP A 309 -7.27 -18.36 1.61
CA ASP A 309 -7.19 -17.15 2.40
C ASP A 309 -7.36 -15.92 1.50
N CYS A 310 -8.31 -15.08 1.83
CA CYS A 310 -8.57 -13.81 1.15
C CYS A 310 -9.06 -12.76 2.16
N HIS A 311 -9.28 -11.54 1.72
CA HIS A 311 -9.78 -10.46 2.55
C HIS A 311 -11.09 -9.90 1.98
N THR A 312 -11.91 -9.25 2.80
CA THR A 312 -13.04 -8.44 2.30
C THR A 312 -12.57 -7.09 1.82
N GLY A 313 -13.28 -6.48 0.88
CA GLY A 313 -12.93 -5.16 0.34
C GLY A 313 -12.93 -4.02 1.36
N ILE A 314 -13.61 -4.20 2.48
CA ILE A 314 -13.58 -3.32 3.66
C ILE A 314 -13.29 -4.16 4.88
N SER A 315 -12.32 -3.77 5.69
CA SER A 315 -12.00 -4.46 6.95
C SER A 315 -13.09 -4.22 7.98
N CYS A 316 -13.82 -5.28 8.35
CA CYS A 316 -14.87 -5.24 9.38
C CYS A 316 -14.33 -5.01 10.81
N VAL A 317 -13.03 -5.25 11.01
CA VAL A 317 -12.36 -5.04 12.31
C VAL A 317 -12.38 -3.56 12.71
N ASN A 318 -12.50 -2.65 11.75
CA ASN A 318 -12.50 -1.20 11.98
C ASN A 318 -13.91 -0.58 12.06
N ARG A 319 -14.95 -1.33 12.45
CA ARG A 319 -16.35 -0.85 12.53
C ARG A 319 -16.55 0.45 13.33
N HIS A 320 -15.59 0.83 14.17
CA HIS A 320 -15.67 2.04 15.00
C HIS A 320 -14.82 3.21 14.52
N MET A 321 -14.02 3.07 13.46
CA MET A 321 -13.11 4.13 12.99
C MET A 321 -13.27 4.33 11.48
N GLU A 322 -14.16 5.21 11.05
CA GLU A 322 -14.27 5.77 9.69
C GLU A 322 -14.02 4.78 8.52
N SER A 323 -14.51 3.52 8.67
CA SER A 323 -14.33 2.45 7.68
C SER A 323 -14.94 2.77 6.29
N ASN A 324 -15.73 3.86 6.21
CA ASN A 324 -16.46 4.26 5.01
C ASN A 324 -15.78 5.41 4.25
N ARG A 325 -14.51 5.76 4.53
CA ARG A 325 -13.84 6.87 3.81
C ARG A 325 -13.72 6.57 2.32
N ILE A 326 -13.26 5.39 1.95
CA ILE A 326 -13.07 5.01 0.54
C ILE A 326 -14.39 4.93 -0.22
N PRO A 327 -15.43 4.21 0.24
CA PRO A 327 -16.75 4.22 -0.40
C PRO A 327 -17.33 5.65 -0.55
N LYS A 328 -17.29 6.45 0.51
CA LYS A 328 -17.76 7.85 0.44
C LYS A 328 -17.00 8.68 -0.58
N ALA A 329 -15.68 8.54 -0.63
CA ALA A 329 -14.83 9.30 -1.53
C ALA A 329 -15.02 8.91 -3.00
N THR A 330 -15.20 7.63 -3.27
CA THR A 330 -15.44 7.12 -4.63
C THR A 330 -16.88 7.26 -5.09
N GLY A 331 -17.81 7.62 -4.19
CA GLY A 331 -19.25 7.67 -4.48
C GLY A 331 -19.88 6.30 -4.74
N LEU A 332 -19.13 5.21 -4.52
CA LEU A 332 -19.65 3.85 -4.66
C LEU A 332 -20.42 3.43 -3.41
N PRO A 333 -21.55 2.72 -3.56
CA PRO A 333 -22.31 2.23 -2.43
C PRO A 333 -21.51 1.27 -1.54
N ASP A 334 -21.66 1.41 -0.22
CA ASP A 334 -21.00 0.55 0.78
C ASP A 334 -21.26 -0.94 0.57
N ASP A 335 -22.43 -1.30 0.07
CA ASP A 335 -22.83 -2.69 -0.15
C ASP A 335 -22.06 -3.36 -1.30
N LEU A 336 -21.57 -2.61 -2.29
CA LEU A 336 -20.63 -3.17 -3.29
C LEU A 336 -19.32 -3.60 -2.63
N PHE A 337 -18.76 -2.78 -1.75
CA PHE A 337 -17.56 -3.14 -0.99
C PHE A 337 -17.81 -4.31 -0.04
N ARG A 338 -18.98 -4.35 0.61
CA ARG A 338 -19.37 -5.46 1.52
C ARG A 338 -19.60 -6.77 0.78
N SER A 339 -19.92 -6.71 -0.50
CA SER A 339 -20.12 -7.89 -1.37
C SER A 339 -18.85 -8.28 -2.13
N SER A 340 -17.67 -7.80 -1.70
CA SER A 340 -16.42 -8.02 -2.43
C SER A 340 -15.40 -8.85 -1.68
N LEU A 341 -14.53 -9.51 -2.44
CA LEU A 341 -13.29 -10.13 -1.97
C LEU A 341 -12.08 -9.43 -2.60
N LEU A 342 -11.11 -9.12 -1.75
CA LEU A 342 -9.78 -8.69 -2.15
C LEU A 342 -8.88 -9.92 -2.26
N LEU A 343 -8.50 -10.24 -3.47
CA LEU A 343 -7.59 -11.32 -3.82
C LEU A 343 -6.21 -10.75 -4.14
N SER A 344 -5.16 -11.41 -3.66
CA SER A 344 -3.77 -11.04 -3.98
C SER A 344 -2.94 -12.29 -4.22
N TRP A 345 -1.91 -12.14 -5.03
CA TRP A 345 -0.97 -13.21 -5.40
C TRP A 345 0.45 -12.67 -5.49
N HIS A 346 1.42 -13.57 -5.59
CA HIS A 346 2.82 -13.27 -5.81
C HIS A 346 3.35 -14.06 -7.01
N GLU A 347 4.58 -13.83 -7.38
CA GLU A 347 5.23 -14.36 -8.59
C GLU A 347 5.29 -15.90 -8.66
N GLU A 348 5.30 -16.58 -7.52
CA GLU A 348 5.36 -18.06 -7.47
C GLU A 348 4.00 -18.73 -7.72
N HIS A 349 2.88 -17.98 -7.67
CA HIS A 349 1.58 -18.54 -8.01
C HIS A 349 1.49 -18.89 -9.49
N THR A 350 0.80 -19.98 -9.77
CA THR A 350 0.57 -20.48 -11.11
C THR A 350 -0.89 -20.27 -11.57
N LYS A 351 -1.15 -20.44 -12.87
CA LYS A 351 -2.53 -20.46 -13.36
C LYS A 351 -3.36 -21.60 -12.72
N ALA A 352 -2.73 -22.72 -12.35
CA ALA A 352 -3.42 -23.82 -11.69
C ALA A 352 -3.88 -23.42 -10.28
N ASP A 353 -3.05 -22.69 -9.51
CA ASP A 353 -3.44 -22.19 -8.20
C ASP A 353 -4.61 -21.22 -8.29
N LEU A 354 -4.56 -20.28 -9.25
CA LEU A 354 -5.64 -19.33 -9.47
C LEU A 354 -6.92 -20.01 -9.99
N TYR A 355 -6.80 -21.02 -10.82
CA TYR A 355 -7.95 -21.81 -11.25
C TYR A 355 -8.61 -22.54 -10.07
N GLY A 356 -7.82 -23.14 -9.18
CA GLY A 356 -8.31 -23.75 -7.94
C GLY A 356 -9.03 -22.73 -7.05
N ALA A 357 -8.48 -21.52 -6.91
CA ALA A 357 -9.14 -20.43 -6.19
C ALA A 357 -10.50 -20.06 -6.81
N VAL A 358 -10.59 -19.97 -8.14
CA VAL A 358 -11.86 -19.70 -8.84
C VAL A 358 -12.91 -20.79 -8.59
N GLU A 359 -12.52 -22.06 -8.61
CA GLU A 359 -13.44 -23.18 -8.31
C GLU A 359 -13.99 -23.08 -6.88
N ILE A 360 -13.12 -22.79 -5.90
CA ILE A 360 -13.52 -22.59 -4.50
C ILE A 360 -14.51 -21.42 -4.39
N ILE A 361 -14.19 -20.27 -5.00
CA ILE A 361 -15.03 -19.06 -4.95
C ILE A 361 -16.38 -19.37 -5.63
N ALA A 362 -16.39 -19.98 -6.81
CA ALA A 362 -17.61 -20.29 -7.55
C ALA A 362 -18.56 -21.19 -6.74
N ALA A 363 -18.03 -22.24 -6.11
CA ALA A 363 -18.81 -23.13 -5.27
C ALA A 363 -19.39 -22.40 -4.03
N CYS A 364 -18.60 -21.52 -3.41
CA CYS A 364 -19.05 -20.73 -2.24
C CYS A 364 -20.12 -19.70 -2.63
N VAL A 365 -19.90 -18.95 -3.72
CA VAL A 365 -20.87 -17.98 -4.25
C VAL A 365 -22.17 -18.62 -4.61
N GLY A 366 -22.13 -19.77 -5.33
CA GLY A 366 -23.33 -20.54 -5.68
C GLY A 366 -24.17 -20.86 -4.44
N LYS A 367 -23.53 -21.44 -3.42
CA LYS A 367 -24.21 -21.81 -2.17
C LYS A 367 -24.78 -20.62 -1.40
N LEU A 368 -24.06 -19.50 -1.34
CA LEU A 368 -24.55 -18.30 -0.67
C LEU A 368 -25.72 -17.66 -1.43
N ARG A 369 -25.68 -17.66 -2.76
CA ARG A 369 -26.77 -17.14 -3.61
C ARG A 369 -28.05 -17.97 -3.50
N GLU A 370 -27.95 -19.29 -3.35
CA GLU A 370 -29.12 -20.17 -3.12
C GLU A 370 -29.90 -19.76 -1.84
N MET A 371 -29.20 -19.25 -0.84
CA MET A 371 -29.78 -18.83 0.44
C MET A 371 -30.08 -17.34 0.52
N SER A 372 -29.75 -16.57 -0.51
CA SER A 372 -29.82 -15.11 -0.50
C SER A 372 -31.16 -14.57 -1.01
N PRO A 373 -31.99 -13.93 -0.14
CA PRO A 373 -33.18 -13.22 -0.59
C PRO A 373 -32.85 -12.08 -1.57
N LEU A 374 -31.70 -11.42 -1.37
CA LEU A 374 -31.21 -10.35 -2.23
C LEU A 374 -30.96 -10.88 -3.66
N TRP A 375 -30.29 -12.01 -3.79
CA TRP A 375 -30.05 -12.65 -5.08
C TRP A 375 -31.37 -13.02 -5.80
N ASN A 376 -32.33 -13.56 -5.06
CA ASN A 376 -33.65 -13.88 -5.61
C ASN A 376 -34.38 -12.64 -6.15
N ASN A 377 -34.29 -11.50 -5.43
CA ASN A 377 -34.88 -10.25 -5.89
C ASN A 377 -34.20 -9.69 -7.15
N LEU A 378 -32.88 -9.82 -7.26
CA LEU A 378 -32.12 -9.47 -8.47
C LEU A 378 -32.55 -10.34 -9.67
N GLN A 379 -32.61 -11.65 -9.49
CA GLN A 379 -33.01 -12.59 -10.55
C GLN A 379 -34.46 -12.39 -11.04
N CYS A 380 -35.36 -12.02 -10.14
CA CYS A 380 -36.77 -11.72 -10.48
C CYS A 380 -36.96 -10.29 -11.01
N GLY A 381 -35.92 -9.50 -11.19
CA GLY A 381 -36.02 -8.11 -11.64
C GLY A 381 -36.70 -7.15 -10.63
N ARG A 382 -36.87 -7.57 -9.37
CA ARG A 382 -37.45 -6.75 -8.30
C ARG A 382 -36.47 -5.71 -7.76
N MET A 383 -35.19 -5.91 -7.99
CA MET A 383 -34.11 -4.95 -7.70
C MET A 383 -33.20 -4.83 -8.91
N PRO A 384 -32.70 -3.61 -9.23
CA PRO A 384 -31.70 -3.41 -10.26
C PRO A 384 -30.33 -3.93 -9.81
N SER A 385 -29.52 -4.40 -10.76
CA SER A 385 -28.09 -4.68 -10.50
C SER A 385 -27.37 -3.40 -10.16
N ARG A 386 -26.56 -3.45 -9.10
CA ARG A 386 -25.69 -2.34 -8.68
C ARG A 386 -24.34 -2.33 -9.39
N LEU A 387 -24.01 -3.37 -10.14
CA LEU A 387 -22.80 -3.39 -10.97
C LEU A 387 -22.81 -2.29 -12.03
N SER A 388 -23.99 -1.80 -12.42
CA SER A 388 -24.14 -0.63 -13.32
C SER A 388 -23.57 0.66 -12.72
N LEU A 389 -23.37 0.73 -11.40
CA LEU A 389 -22.78 1.87 -10.70
C LEU A 389 -21.26 1.83 -10.70
N LEU A 390 -20.65 0.67 -11.03
CA LEU A 390 -19.21 0.59 -11.22
C LEU A 390 -18.83 1.40 -12.48
N PRO A 391 -17.68 2.09 -12.45
CA PRO A 391 -17.23 2.90 -13.57
C PRO A 391 -17.21 2.14 -14.89
N GLU A 392 -17.63 2.74 -16.00
CA GLU A 392 -17.68 2.12 -17.34
C GLU A 392 -16.32 1.57 -17.79
N ILE A 393 -15.23 2.18 -17.36
CA ILE A 393 -13.85 1.69 -17.57
C ILE A 393 -13.69 0.26 -17.05
N VAL A 394 -14.42 -0.11 -16.02
CA VAL A 394 -14.43 -1.45 -15.45
C VAL A 394 -15.35 -2.40 -16.24
N GLN A 395 -16.41 -1.86 -16.86
CA GLN A 395 -17.35 -2.62 -17.67
C GLN A 395 -16.80 -2.90 -19.09
N SER A 396 -16.05 -1.96 -19.68
CA SER A 396 -15.52 -2.05 -21.05
C SER A 396 -14.37 -3.05 -21.24
N SER A 397 -13.86 -3.67 -20.18
CA SER A 397 -12.94 -4.81 -20.28
C SER A 397 -13.55 -6.03 -21.01
N GLN A 398 -14.82 -5.98 -21.38
CA GLN A 398 -15.41 -6.93 -22.32
C GLN A 398 -14.86 -6.79 -23.77
N ARG A 399 -14.31 -5.62 -24.16
CA ARG A 399 -13.77 -5.37 -25.51
C ARG A 399 -12.29 -5.69 -25.68
N LEU A 400 -11.55 -5.91 -24.58
CA LEU A 400 -10.11 -6.23 -24.62
C LEU A 400 -9.83 -7.74 -24.66
N LEU A 401 -10.89 -8.57 -24.71
CA LEU A 401 -10.80 -10.04 -24.72
C LEU A 401 -11.31 -10.68 -26.01
N SER A 402 -11.58 -9.89 -27.05
CA SER A 402 -11.90 -10.40 -28.40
C SER A 402 -10.67 -10.41 -29.31
#